data_dc07ed4e068e4063a86bff2127e95509
#
_entry.id   dc07ed4e068e4063a86bff2127e95509
#
_cell.length_a   1.000
_cell.length_b   1.000
_cell.length_c   1.000
_cell.angle_alpha   90.00
_cell.angle_beta   90.00
_cell.angle_gamma   90.00
#
_symmetry.space_group_name_H-M   'P 1'
#
loop_
_entity.id
_entity.type
_entity.pdbx_description
1 polymer ?
#
loop_
_entity_poly.entity_id
_entity_poly.type
_entity_poly.pdbx_seq_one_letter_code
_entity_poly.pdbx_strand_id
1 'polypeptide(L)'
;MKLTRFVCLSLLLASSLVSGTSLAQPMTFTTAWQQLLTVSDKLQAESQQVLRAQAEQEAGEDLGMPSLDINGSYTHLEKPIELDLRDLNPLASLDPGSLPPALGGALAGIPSSMFVTPFTEQDIFRASLQAMWPIYTGGKITAAQGIHAAEVAEKEQQLQLVTRDLFTLLVDRYYAVSVTEMLMQTQQQLVSSLSEHVDHALKLEEQGQIAKVERLNAQVALENARVSAGSAKRQHEMAMIALSRMLHERSVTTASQLFMLPNQPSLPRLSQLTMTQHPALRLLEAKEDQASGLIEVEKGRYKPTVFLYGNYTLYEDDSLFSKVEPDWMVGVGVKVPLLSRDGRSGKVQAAKSALLQARYTKAQTQQDLSLLLDQSYRQLQQAQEEAVALNTSLSLAEENLRLREIAFNQGLSTSIDRVDAELKLSAVKTQQLGAKYRYVQSYARLMSISGQLDDFIGRTNKL
;
A
#
# COMPACT_ATOMS: atom_id res chain seq x y z
N MET A 1 34.83 -17.83 47.45
CA MET A 1 34.76 -17.39 48.86
C MET A 1 34.03 -16.06 48.92
N LYS A 2 33.00 -15.99 49.74
CA LYS A 2 32.06 -14.89 50.09
C LYS A 2 30.78 -14.79 49.24
N LEU A 3 29.78 -15.50 49.77
CA LEU A 3 28.35 -15.24 49.62
C LEU A 3 28.02 -13.84 50.16
N THR A 4 27.14 -13.09 49.45
CA THR A 4 26.38 -12.00 50.06
C THR A 4 24.92 -12.15 49.68
N ARG A 5 24.08 -12.32 50.71
CA ARG A 5 22.63 -12.49 50.69
C ARG A 5 21.93 -11.26 50.20
N PHE A 6 20.98 -11.38 49.24
CA PHE A 6 19.99 -10.36 48.97
C PHE A 6 18.68 -10.70 49.69
N VAL A 7 18.28 -9.79 50.52
CA VAL A 7 17.01 -9.77 51.24
C VAL A 7 15.93 -9.27 50.30
N CYS A 8 14.91 -10.11 50.04
CA CYS A 8 13.67 -9.72 49.34
C CYS A 8 12.83 -8.84 50.27
N LEU A 9 12.61 -7.59 49.85
CA LEU A 9 11.61 -6.69 50.44
C LEU A 9 10.45 -6.59 49.42
N SER A 10 9.39 -7.35 49.63
CA SER A 10 8.14 -7.34 48.88
C SER A 10 7.31 -6.11 49.27
N LEU A 11 7.32 -5.07 48.43
CA LEU A 11 6.36 -3.95 48.49
C LEU A 11 5.17 -4.32 47.64
N LEU A 12 4.07 -4.69 48.27
CA LEU A 12 2.71 -4.77 47.66
C LEU A 12 2.22 -3.34 47.35
N LEU A 13 2.36 -2.90 46.10
CA LEU A 13 1.63 -1.76 45.58
C LEU A 13 0.24 -2.22 45.17
N ALA A 14 -0.74 -1.94 46.01
CA ALA A 14 -2.14 -1.99 45.66
C ALA A 14 -2.43 -0.87 44.66
N SER A 15 -2.33 -1.14 43.35
CA SER A 15 -2.84 -0.26 42.30
C SER A 15 -4.37 -0.39 42.27
N SER A 16 -5.06 0.56 42.92
CA SER A 16 -6.47 0.81 42.77
C SER A 16 -6.78 1.06 41.27
N LEU A 17 -7.37 0.08 40.58
CA LEU A 17 -8.03 0.23 39.31
C LEU A 17 -9.24 1.17 39.50
N VAL A 18 -8.98 2.46 39.41
CA VAL A 18 -10.06 3.43 39.13
C VAL A 18 -10.46 3.18 37.67
N SER A 19 -11.50 2.36 37.48
CA SER A 19 -12.25 2.27 36.25
C SER A 19 -13.00 3.60 36.06
N GLY A 20 -12.25 4.63 35.70
CA GLY A 20 -12.85 5.87 35.21
C GLY A 20 -13.60 5.54 33.92
N THR A 21 -14.91 5.73 33.92
CA THR A 21 -15.69 5.89 32.71
C THR A 21 -15.08 7.05 31.95
N SER A 22 -14.14 6.75 31.06
CA SER A 22 -13.59 7.73 30.13
C SER A 22 -14.75 8.18 29.25
N LEU A 23 -15.37 9.30 29.62
CA LEU A 23 -16.19 10.07 28.69
C LEU A 23 -15.27 10.37 27.50
N ALA A 24 -15.61 9.82 26.33
CA ALA A 24 -14.83 10.03 25.11
C ALA A 24 -14.70 11.55 24.91
N GLN A 25 -13.49 12.07 25.06
CA GLN A 25 -13.25 13.49 24.78
C GLN A 25 -13.47 13.73 23.29
N PRO A 26 -14.14 14.81 22.90
CA PRO A 26 -14.35 15.13 21.50
C PRO A 26 -13.00 15.26 20.79
N MET A 27 -12.81 14.44 19.77
CA MET A 27 -11.56 14.35 19.01
C MET A 27 -11.57 15.38 17.89
N THR A 28 -10.51 16.17 17.75
CA THR A 28 -10.33 17.08 16.61
C THR A 28 -9.95 16.28 15.35
N PHE A 29 -10.18 16.87 14.16
CA PHE A 29 -9.78 16.23 12.91
C PHE A 29 -8.27 15.94 12.87
N THR A 30 -7.45 16.87 13.36
CA THR A 30 -5.99 16.71 13.42
C THR A 30 -5.58 15.52 14.27
N THR A 31 -6.18 15.35 15.44
CA THR A 31 -5.92 14.21 16.34
C THR A 31 -6.36 12.90 15.68
N ALA A 32 -7.54 12.90 15.03
CA ALA A 32 -8.03 11.73 14.29
C ALA A 32 -7.09 11.33 13.13
N TRP A 33 -6.56 12.32 12.42
CA TRP A 33 -5.58 12.08 11.36
C TRP A 33 -4.27 11.49 11.89
N GLN A 34 -3.71 12.07 12.94
CA GLN A 34 -2.49 11.54 13.57
C GLN A 34 -2.68 10.11 14.07
N GLN A 35 -3.82 9.83 14.69
CA GLN A 35 -4.13 8.48 15.13
C GLN A 35 -4.26 7.50 13.96
N LEU A 36 -4.95 7.88 12.90
CA LEU A 36 -5.10 7.03 11.70
C LEU A 36 -3.76 6.65 11.10
N LEU A 37 -2.80 7.59 11.06
CA LEU A 37 -1.44 7.32 10.55
C LEU A 37 -0.72 6.25 11.38
N THR A 38 -1.03 6.10 12.66
CA THR A 38 -0.39 5.12 13.55
C THR A 38 -1.10 3.77 13.57
N VAL A 39 -2.44 3.74 13.48
CA VAL A 39 -3.23 2.51 13.67
C VAL A 39 -3.69 1.86 12.37
N SER A 40 -3.52 2.51 11.22
CA SER A 40 -4.04 1.99 9.95
C SER A 40 -3.28 0.78 9.45
N ASP A 41 -3.91 -0.41 9.48
CA ASP A 41 -3.36 -1.64 8.92
C ASP A 41 -3.01 -1.49 7.43
N LYS A 42 -3.80 -0.70 6.68
CA LYS A 42 -3.53 -0.44 5.26
C LYS A 42 -2.23 0.33 5.05
N LEU A 43 -1.95 1.36 5.87
CA LEU A 43 -0.67 2.07 5.81
C LEU A 43 0.49 1.19 6.25
N GLN A 44 0.30 0.40 7.29
CA GLN A 44 1.32 -0.55 7.75
C GLN A 44 1.65 -1.59 6.66
N ALA A 45 0.63 -2.12 5.98
CA ALA A 45 0.84 -3.05 4.87
C ALA A 45 1.64 -2.43 3.72
N GLU A 46 1.32 -1.18 3.32
CA GLU A 46 2.07 -0.49 2.27
C GLU A 46 3.49 -0.11 2.73
N SER A 47 3.69 0.26 3.99
CA SER A 47 5.03 0.51 4.54
C SER A 47 5.90 -0.75 4.52
N GLN A 48 5.33 -1.94 4.76
CA GLN A 48 6.06 -3.20 4.62
C GLN A 48 6.43 -3.50 3.17
N GLN A 49 5.65 -3.06 2.18
CA GLN A 49 6.05 -3.17 0.78
C GLN A 49 7.26 -2.28 0.45
N VAL A 50 7.35 -1.08 1.04
CA VAL A 50 8.54 -0.21 0.90
C VAL A 50 9.76 -0.89 1.54
N LEU A 51 9.65 -1.39 2.77
CA LEU A 51 10.74 -2.10 3.45
C LEU A 51 11.18 -3.35 2.67
N ARG A 52 10.24 -4.09 2.10
CA ARG A 52 10.56 -5.23 1.24
C ARG A 52 11.34 -4.80 0.01
N ALA A 53 10.93 -3.74 -0.69
CA ALA A 53 11.65 -3.25 -1.87
C ALA A 53 13.05 -2.74 -1.50
N GLN A 54 13.22 -2.12 -0.33
CA GLN A 54 14.53 -1.71 0.20
C GLN A 54 15.44 -2.92 0.47
N ALA A 55 14.91 -3.98 1.07
CA ALA A 55 15.68 -5.21 1.29
C ALA A 55 16.05 -5.91 -0.05
N GLU A 56 15.16 -5.87 -1.05
CA GLU A 56 15.45 -6.36 -2.40
C GLU A 56 16.51 -5.48 -3.11
N GLN A 57 16.54 -4.18 -2.84
CA GLN A 57 17.61 -3.27 -3.31
C GLN A 57 18.95 -3.60 -2.65
N GLU A 58 19.00 -3.78 -1.34
CA GLU A 58 20.21 -4.20 -0.62
C GLU A 58 20.74 -5.54 -1.15
N ALA A 59 19.86 -6.53 -1.33
CA ALA A 59 20.23 -7.80 -1.95
C ALA A 59 20.74 -7.62 -3.40
N GLY A 60 20.24 -6.62 -4.11
CA GLY A 60 20.70 -6.25 -5.45
C GLY A 60 22.11 -5.67 -5.45
N GLU A 61 22.57 -5.02 -4.38
CA GLU A 61 23.94 -4.51 -4.24
C GLU A 61 24.94 -5.66 -4.19
N ASP A 62 24.56 -6.79 -3.57
CA ASP A 62 25.40 -7.98 -3.44
C ASP A 62 25.62 -8.73 -4.77
N LEU A 63 24.85 -8.44 -5.83
CA LEU A 63 25.03 -9.08 -7.15
C LEU A 63 26.44 -8.87 -7.74
N GLY A 64 27.14 -7.85 -7.31
CA GLY A 64 28.54 -7.56 -7.70
C GLY A 64 29.60 -8.18 -6.80
N MET A 65 29.20 -8.79 -5.68
CA MET A 65 30.10 -9.41 -4.72
C MET A 65 30.60 -10.78 -5.18
N PRO A 66 31.77 -11.27 -4.70
CA PRO A 66 32.19 -12.64 -4.92
C PRO A 66 31.30 -13.62 -4.18
N SER A 67 30.92 -14.73 -4.84
CA SER A 67 30.34 -15.90 -4.17
C SER A 67 31.43 -16.85 -3.72
N LEU A 68 31.18 -17.55 -2.62
CA LEU A 68 32.04 -18.60 -2.08
C LEU A 68 31.15 -19.78 -1.68
N ASP A 69 31.31 -20.89 -2.36
CA ASP A 69 30.51 -22.08 -2.20
C ASP A 69 31.36 -23.29 -1.82
N ILE A 70 30.86 -24.14 -0.94
CA ILE A 70 31.42 -25.46 -0.67
C ILE A 70 30.61 -26.48 -1.43
N ASN A 71 31.26 -27.24 -2.31
CA ASN A 71 30.65 -28.31 -3.06
C ASN A 71 31.19 -29.64 -2.59
N GLY A 72 30.31 -30.58 -2.26
CA GLY A 72 30.63 -31.96 -1.95
C GLY A 72 29.94 -32.89 -2.95
N SER A 73 30.67 -33.88 -3.48
CA SER A 73 30.11 -34.89 -4.35
C SER A 73 30.59 -36.28 -3.94
N TYR A 74 29.71 -37.25 -4.03
CA TYR A 74 29.98 -38.66 -3.96
C TYR A 74 29.57 -39.32 -5.28
N THR A 75 30.51 -40.02 -5.91
CA THR A 75 30.26 -40.71 -7.18
C THR A 75 30.64 -42.18 -7.00
N HIS A 76 29.68 -43.07 -7.29
CA HIS A 76 29.93 -44.48 -7.37
C HIS A 76 30.00 -44.92 -8.82
N LEU A 77 31.13 -45.50 -9.23
CA LEU A 77 31.34 -46.02 -10.59
C LEU A 77 30.98 -47.51 -10.65
N GLU A 78 30.47 -47.98 -11.77
CA GLU A 78 30.20 -49.40 -11.99
C GLU A 78 31.49 -50.24 -11.80
N LYS A 79 32.64 -49.69 -12.20
CA LYS A 79 33.96 -50.25 -12.00
C LYS A 79 34.98 -49.10 -11.93
N PRO A 80 36.12 -49.32 -11.24
CA PRO A 80 37.22 -48.34 -11.26
C PRO A 80 37.68 -48.07 -12.68
N ILE A 81 38.17 -46.83 -12.92
CA ILE A 81 38.83 -46.53 -14.21
C ILE A 81 40.28 -46.98 -14.12
N GLU A 82 40.63 -47.95 -14.94
CA GLU A 82 41.95 -48.55 -14.98
C GLU A 82 42.54 -48.38 -16.37
N LEU A 83 43.84 -48.16 -16.41
CA LEU A 83 44.62 -48.19 -17.65
C LEU A 83 45.46 -49.47 -17.68
N ASP A 84 45.20 -50.34 -18.62
CA ASP A 84 46.06 -51.45 -18.90
C ASP A 84 47.16 -50.97 -19.88
N LEU A 85 48.39 -50.86 -19.39
CA LEU A 85 49.52 -50.46 -20.19
C LEU A 85 49.76 -51.35 -21.40
N ARG A 86 49.21 -52.58 -21.38
CA ARG A 86 49.29 -53.50 -22.55
C ARG A 86 48.48 -52.97 -23.75
N ASP A 87 47.39 -52.26 -23.48
CA ASP A 87 46.55 -51.66 -24.52
C ASP A 87 47.24 -50.49 -25.27
N LEU A 88 48.24 -49.88 -24.62
CA LEU A 88 49.05 -48.80 -25.21
C LEU A 88 50.31 -49.26 -25.90
N ASN A 89 50.75 -50.52 -25.63
CA ASN A 89 51.96 -51.07 -26.18
C ASN A 89 51.68 -52.07 -27.30
N PRO A 90 51.98 -51.74 -28.56
CA PRO A 90 51.76 -52.66 -29.69
C PRO A 90 52.51 -53.96 -29.54
N LEU A 91 53.54 -54.01 -28.68
CA LEU A 91 54.29 -55.27 -28.39
C LEU A 91 53.60 -56.17 -27.36
N ALA A 92 52.59 -55.66 -26.63
CA ALA A 92 51.85 -56.45 -25.61
C ALA A 92 50.88 -57.46 -26.26
N SER A 93 50.56 -57.29 -27.52
CA SER A 93 49.74 -58.24 -28.28
C SER A 93 50.58 -59.43 -28.88
N LEU A 94 51.88 -59.43 -28.67
CA LEU A 94 52.75 -60.53 -29.10
C LEU A 94 52.55 -61.71 -28.15
N ASP A 95 52.14 -62.87 -28.70
CA ASP A 95 52.07 -64.12 -27.94
C ASP A 95 53.44 -64.42 -27.35
N PRO A 96 53.57 -64.54 -26.00
CA PRO A 96 54.82 -64.91 -25.35
C PRO A 96 55.49 -66.17 -25.93
N GLY A 97 54.68 -67.08 -26.52
CA GLY A 97 55.11 -68.28 -27.17
C GLY A 97 55.80 -68.02 -28.52
N SER A 98 55.67 -66.83 -29.12
CA SER A 98 56.35 -66.44 -30.38
C SER A 98 57.72 -65.75 -30.17
N LEU A 99 58.11 -65.48 -28.94
CA LEU A 99 59.34 -64.83 -28.55
C LEU A 99 60.42 -65.87 -28.19
N PRO A 100 61.75 -65.51 -28.32
CA PRO A 100 62.83 -66.38 -27.83
C PRO A 100 62.63 -66.85 -26.39
N PRO A 101 62.92 -68.11 -26.03
CA PRO A 101 62.59 -68.72 -24.72
C PRO A 101 63.03 -67.91 -23.50
N ALA A 102 64.08 -67.17 -23.58
CA ALA A 102 64.60 -66.31 -22.51
C ALA A 102 63.73 -65.06 -22.28
N LEU A 103 63.15 -64.50 -23.33
CA LEU A 103 62.28 -63.32 -23.26
C LEU A 103 60.80 -63.72 -22.96
N GLY A 104 60.37 -64.80 -23.61
CA GLY A 104 59.00 -65.31 -23.35
C GLY A 104 58.79 -65.78 -21.95
N GLY A 105 59.77 -66.45 -21.35
CA GLY A 105 59.76 -66.90 -19.94
C GLY A 105 59.75 -65.74 -18.92
N ALA A 106 60.55 -64.66 -19.23
CA ALA A 106 60.60 -63.48 -18.39
C ALA A 106 59.24 -62.68 -18.41
N LEU A 107 58.64 -62.56 -19.57
CA LEU A 107 57.34 -61.89 -19.76
C LEU A 107 56.14 -62.73 -19.17
N ALA A 108 56.17 -64.05 -19.29
CA ALA A 108 55.16 -64.95 -18.73
C ALA A 108 55.18 -64.96 -17.20
N GLY A 109 56.28 -64.57 -16.53
CA GLY A 109 56.40 -64.47 -15.08
C GLY A 109 55.90 -63.12 -14.48
N ILE A 110 55.54 -62.12 -15.33
CA ILE A 110 55.05 -60.84 -14.82
C ILE A 110 53.53 -60.92 -14.62
N PRO A 111 53.05 -60.76 -13.38
CA PRO A 111 51.62 -60.76 -13.12
C PRO A 111 50.88 -59.68 -13.94
N SER A 112 49.73 -60.01 -14.53
CA SER A 112 48.92 -59.08 -15.31
C SER A 112 48.55 -57.81 -14.53
N SER A 113 48.43 -57.90 -13.21
CA SER A 113 48.17 -56.74 -12.32
C SER A 113 49.29 -55.70 -12.29
N MET A 114 50.53 -56.03 -12.74
CA MET A 114 51.63 -55.07 -12.85
C MET A 114 51.44 -54.08 -14.02
N PHE A 115 50.62 -54.44 -14.97
CA PHE A 115 50.34 -53.58 -16.15
C PHE A 115 49.06 -52.78 -16.01
N VAL A 116 48.24 -53.04 -14.98
CA VAL A 116 46.98 -52.31 -14.72
C VAL A 116 47.29 -51.24 -13.67
N THR A 117 47.10 -50.00 -14.07
CA THR A 117 47.24 -48.87 -13.17
C THR A 117 45.87 -48.29 -12.91
N PRO A 118 45.31 -48.38 -11.68
CA PRO A 118 44.04 -47.74 -11.39
C PRO A 118 44.19 -46.23 -11.38
N PHE A 119 43.30 -45.56 -12.11
CA PHE A 119 43.22 -44.09 -12.18
C PHE A 119 42.31 -43.54 -11.12
N THR A 120 41.22 -44.27 -10.79
CA THR A 120 40.25 -43.87 -9.77
C THR A 120 39.83 -45.09 -8.97
N GLU A 121 39.36 -44.87 -7.75
CA GLU A 121 38.63 -45.84 -7.01
C GLU A 121 37.18 -45.96 -7.53
N GLN A 122 36.44 -47.00 -7.10
CA GLN A 122 35.03 -47.18 -7.47
C GLN A 122 34.11 -46.13 -6.79
N ASP A 123 34.48 -45.79 -5.56
CA ASP A 123 33.79 -44.78 -4.74
C ASP A 123 34.69 -43.55 -4.67
N ILE A 124 34.17 -42.42 -5.11
CA ILE A 124 34.94 -41.15 -5.20
C ILE A 124 34.22 -40.12 -4.36
N PHE A 125 34.84 -39.67 -3.29
CA PHE A 125 34.45 -38.51 -2.51
C PHE A 125 35.31 -37.32 -2.93
N ARG A 126 34.63 -36.17 -3.22
CA ARG A 126 35.30 -34.90 -3.52
C ARG A 126 34.62 -33.78 -2.78
N ALA A 127 35.36 -32.93 -2.09
CA ALA A 127 34.91 -31.68 -1.50
C ALA A 127 35.80 -30.54 -1.98
N SER A 128 35.19 -29.45 -2.46
CA SER A 128 35.91 -28.29 -2.96
C SER A 128 35.27 -26.98 -2.53
N LEU A 129 36.08 -25.95 -2.35
CA LEU A 129 35.68 -24.56 -2.15
C LEU A 129 35.77 -23.87 -3.50
N GLN A 130 34.69 -23.31 -3.96
CA GLN A 130 34.62 -22.56 -5.21
C GLN A 130 34.32 -21.09 -4.96
N ALA A 131 35.07 -20.20 -5.57
CA ALA A 131 34.87 -18.76 -5.55
C ALA A 131 34.58 -18.27 -6.97
N MET A 132 33.59 -17.38 -7.09
CA MET A 132 33.27 -16.71 -8.36
C MET A 132 33.00 -15.23 -8.12
N TRP A 133 33.66 -14.36 -8.86
CA TRP A 133 33.50 -12.91 -8.77
C TRP A 133 33.23 -12.30 -10.14
N PRO A 134 32.02 -11.73 -10.39
CA PRO A 134 31.72 -11.06 -11.63
C PRO A 134 32.38 -9.67 -11.67
N ILE A 135 33.48 -9.52 -12.47
CA ILE A 135 34.20 -8.24 -12.61
C ILE A 135 33.49 -7.32 -13.62
N TYR A 136 32.99 -7.89 -14.71
CA TYR A 136 32.27 -7.16 -15.74
C TYR A 136 31.16 -8.01 -16.32
N THR A 137 29.95 -7.50 -16.27
CA THR A 137 28.75 -8.23 -16.71
C THR A 137 28.05 -7.57 -17.90
N GLY A 138 28.75 -6.69 -18.63
CA GLY A 138 28.14 -5.91 -19.70
C GLY A 138 27.16 -4.82 -19.23
N GLY A 139 27.24 -4.43 -17.96
CA GLY A 139 26.32 -3.45 -17.34
C GLY A 139 25.01 -4.05 -16.78
N LYS A 140 24.84 -5.39 -16.82
CA LYS A 140 23.61 -6.04 -16.33
C LYS A 140 23.38 -5.85 -14.84
N ILE A 141 24.43 -5.99 -14.02
CA ILE A 141 24.33 -5.82 -12.57
C ILE A 141 23.97 -4.37 -12.23
N THR A 142 24.68 -3.39 -12.79
CA THR A 142 24.39 -1.97 -12.56
C THR A 142 22.96 -1.59 -12.98
N ALA A 143 22.50 -2.13 -14.12
CA ALA A 143 21.14 -1.89 -14.57
C ALA A 143 20.09 -2.58 -13.66
N ALA A 144 20.36 -3.79 -13.16
CA ALA A 144 19.49 -4.47 -12.18
C ALA A 144 19.42 -3.70 -10.86
N GLN A 145 20.54 -3.20 -10.35
CA GLN A 145 20.57 -2.32 -9.17
C GLN A 145 19.73 -1.03 -9.38
N GLY A 146 19.83 -0.43 -10.58
CA GLY A 146 18.99 0.71 -10.94
C GLY A 146 17.50 0.39 -11.00
N ILE A 147 17.12 -0.82 -11.43
CA ILE A 147 15.73 -1.29 -11.40
C ILE A 147 15.24 -1.40 -9.96
N HIS A 148 16.00 -2.02 -9.05
CA HIS A 148 15.60 -2.14 -7.64
C HIS A 148 15.48 -0.76 -6.96
N ALA A 149 16.39 0.18 -7.25
CA ALA A 149 16.26 1.54 -6.75
C ALA A 149 14.97 2.23 -7.25
N ALA A 150 14.61 2.03 -8.52
CA ALA A 150 13.37 2.55 -9.08
C ALA A 150 12.12 1.83 -8.51
N GLU A 151 12.22 0.55 -8.14
CA GLU A 151 11.16 -0.19 -7.43
C GLU A 151 10.90 0.39 -6.04
N VAL A 152 11.94 0.74 -5.29
CA VAL A 152 11.78 1.46 -4.00
C VAL A 152 11.03 2.78 -4.21
N ALA A 153 11.46 3.60 -5.18
CA ALA A 153 10.78 4.85 -5.50
C ALA A 153 9.30 4.63 -5.89
N GLU A 154 8.99 3.59 -6.66
CA GLU A 154 7.60 3.22 -6.98
C GLU A 154 6.78 2.93 -5.71
N LYS A 155 7.31 2.11 -4.79
CA LYS A 155 6.60 1.72 -3.56
C LYS A 155 6.40 2.90 -2.61
N GLU A 156 7.37 3.81 -2.51
CA GLU A 156 7.21 5.04 -1.74
C GLU A 156 6.08 5.93 -2.29
N GLN A 157 6.00 6.09 -3.61
CA GLN A 157 4.90 6.85 -4.20
C GLN A 157 3.54 6.15 -4.05
N GLN A 158 3.52 4.82 -4.08
CA GLN A 158 2.31 4.03 -3.80
C GLN A 158 1.83 4.25 -2.36
N LEU A 159 2.72 4.26 -1.37
CA LEU A 159 2.40 4.58 0.01
C LEU A 159 1.80 6.00 0.14
N GLN A 160 2.35 6.98 -0.58
CA GLN A 160 1.79 8.34 -0.59
C GLN A 160 0.40 8.40 -1.20
N LEU A 161 0.10 7.63 -2.26
CA LEU A 161 -1.25 7.54 -2.84
C LEU A 161 -2.24 6.99 -1.82
N VAL A 162 -1.90 5.88 -1.18
CA VAL A 162 -2.75 5.27 -0.14
C VAL A 162 -2.97 6.21 1.04
N THR A 163 -1.94 6.98 1.42
CA THR A 163 -2.05 8.00 2.48
C THR A 163 -3.07 9.08 2.11
N ARG A 164 -3.05 9.57 0.86
CA ARG A 164 -4.02 10.56 0.37
C ARG A 164 -5.45 10.01 0.27
N ASP A 165 -5.59 8.76 -0.14
CA ASP A 165 -6.90 8.09 -0.18
C ASP A 165 -7.48 7.95 1.23
N LEU A 166 -6.67 7.55 2.19
CA LEU A 166 -7.08 7.44 3.60
C LEU A 166 -7.41 8.80 4.21
N PHE A 167 -6.71 9.87 3.80
CA PHE A 167 -7.04 11.21 4.21
C PHE A 167 -8.46 11.61 3.77
N THR A 168 -8.78 11.44 2.50
CA THR A 168 -10.12 11.76 1.97
C THR A 168 -11.20 10.90 2.61
N LEU A 169 -10.93 9.62 2.83
CA LEU A 169 -11.83 8.70 3.52
C LEU A 169 -12.03 9.10 4.99
N LEU A 170 -10.99 9.57 5.67
CA LEU A 170 -11.13 10.08 7.04
C LEU A 170 -11.99 11.35 7.07
N VAL A 171 -11.77 12.28 6.14
CA VAL A 171 -12.62 13.49 6.05
C VAL A 171 -14.08 13.10 5.88
N ASP A 172 -14.37 12.17 4.97
CA ASP A 172 -15.73 11.70 4.74
C ASP A 172 -16.35 11.11 6.02
N ARG A 173 -15.65 10.21 6.71
CA ARG A 173 -16.18 9.56 7.92
C ARG A 173 -16.26 10.51 9.11
N TYR A 174 -15.26 11.35 9.30
CA TYR A 174 -15.21 12.29 10.42
C TYR A 174 -16.34 13.31 10.34
N TYR A 175 -16.49 13.97 9.18
CA TYR A 175 -17.55 14.96 9.00
C TYR A 175 -18.93 14.34 8.77
N ALA A 176 -19.02 13.05 8.41
CA ALA A 176 -20.29 12.33 8.44
C ALA A 176 -20.85 12.22 9.86
N VAL A 177 -20.00 12.01 10.88
CA VAL A 177 -20.45 12.05 12.29
C VAL A 177 -21.02 13.42 12.63
N SER A 178 -20.30 14.49 12.33
CA SER A 178 -20.72 15.87 12.59
C SER A 178 -22.05 16.22 11.88
N VAL A 179 -22.17 15.91 10.59
CA VAL A 179 -23.38 16.25 9.83
C VAL A 179 -24.58 15.41 10.26
N THR A 180 -24.39 14.12 10.55
CA THR A 180 -25.50 13.25 10.99
C THR A 180 -25.97 13.60 12.41
N GLU A 181 -25.09 14.09 13.27
CA GLU A 181 -25.45 14.63 14.57
C GLU A 181 -26.36 15.87 14.41
N MET A 182 -25.98 16.83 13.58
CA MET A 182 -26.77 18.02 13.31
C MET A 182 -28.12 17.68 12.65
N LEU A 183 -28.15 16.67 11.75
CA LEU A 183 -29.39 16.18 11.15
C LEU A 183 -30.31 15.53 12.19
N MET A 184 -29.72 14.71 13.08
CA MET A 184 -30.47 14.11 14.19
C MET A 184 -31.09 15.19 15.08
N GLN A 185 -30.33 16.23 15.45
CA GLN A 185 -30.82 17.35 16.24
C GLN A 185 -31.93 18.11 15.50
N THR A 186 -31.77 18.35 14.18
CA THR A 186 -32.82 19.01 13.37
C THR A 186 -34.13 18.23 13.34
N GLN A 187 -34.03 16.90 13.15
CA GLN A 187 -35.22 16.04 13.17
C GLN A 187 -35.87 15.95 14.57
N GLN A 188 -35.07 15.97 15.62
CA GLN A 188 -35.56 15.98 16.98
C GLN A 188 -36.28 17.30 17.31
N GLN A 189 -35.76 18.44 16.84
CA GLN A 189 -36.43 19.75 16.96
C GLN A 189 -37.79 19.76 16.22
N LEU A 190 -37.83 19.16 15.00
CA LEU A 190 -39.08 19.02 14.25
C LEU A 190 -40.11 18.21 15.03
N VAL A 191 -39.74 17.08 15.66
CA VAL A 191 -40.62 16.27 16.50
C VAL A 191 -41.14 17.09 17.68
N SER A 192 -40.28 17.85 18.36
CA SER A 192 -40.68 18.70 19.49
C SER A 192 -41.71 19.77 19.07
N SER A 193 -41.40 20.50 17.98
CA SER A 193 -42.30 21.54 17.46
C SER A 193 -43.65 21.00 17.01
N LEU A 194 -43.65 19.84 16.30
CA LEU A 194 -44.93 19.22 15.90
C LEU A 194 -45.71 18.63 17.09
N SER A 195 -45.02 18.14 18.13
CA SER A 195 -45.68 17.69 19.35
C SER A 195 -46.40 18.83 20.05
N GLU A 196 -45.73 19.98 20.22
CA GLU A 196 -46.33 21.19 20.78
C GLU A 196 -47.53 21.68 19.96
N HIS A 197 -47.41 21.57 18.63
CA HIS A 197 -48.50 21.94 17.72
C HIS A 197 -49.71 21.02 17.87
N VAL A 198 -49.52 19.68 17.98
CA VAL A 198 -50.60 18.72 18.22
C VAL A 198 -51.32 19.01 19.53
N ASP A 199 -50.55 19.28 20.61
CA ASP A 199 -51.13 19.64 21.93
C ASP A 199 -51.93 20.94 21.89
N HIS A 200 -51.44 21.92 21.12
CA HIS A 200 -52.16 23.17 20.90
C HIS A 200 -53.44 22.94 20.08
N ALA A 201 -53.35 22.20 18.96
CA ALA A 201 -54.50 21.85 18.14
C ALA A 201 -55.58 21.07 18.92
N LEU A 202 -55.18 20.18 19.85
CA LEU A 202 -56.13 19.48 20.74
C LEU A 202 -56.92 20.44 21.59
N LYS A 203 -56.26 21.42 22.23
CA LYS A 203 -56.94 22.44 23.06
C LYS A 203 -57.90 23.29 22.26
N LEU A 204 -57.56 23.66 21.02
CA LEU A 204 -58.43 24.44 20.13
C LEU A 204 -59.65 23.59 19.66
N GLU A 205 -59.45 22.29 19.38
CA GLU A 205 -60.58 21.36 19.07
C GLU A 205 -61.53 21.23 20.24
N GLU A 206 -60.98 21.04 21.46
CA GLU A 206 -61.84 20.98 22.69
C GLU A 206 -62.70 22.26 22.95
N GLN A 207 -62.09 23.41 22.51
CA GLN A 207 -62.83 24.71 22.57
C GLN A 207 -63.77 24.93 21.37
N GLY A 208 -63.84 23.99 20.42
CA GLY A 208 -64.61 24.11 19.19
C GLY A 208 -64.11 25.13 18.18
N GLN A 209 -62.87 25.58 18.30
CA GLN A 209 -62.24 26.60 17.42
C GLN A 209 -61.69 26.02 16.11
N ILE A 210 -61.33 24.74 16.11
CA ILE A 210 -60.88 24.04 14.91
C ILE A 210 -61.55 22.69 14.73
N ALA A 211 -61.63 22.18 13.52
CA ALA A 211 -62.18 20.87 13.22
C ALA A 211 -61.19 19.73 13.63
N LYS A 212 -61.73 18.59 14.02
CA LYS A 212 -60.92 17.37 14.36
C LYS A 212 -59.93 16.99 13.29
N VAL A 213 -60.21 17.21 12.01
CA VAL A 213 -59.34 16.91 10.88
C VAL A 213 -58.04 17.71 10.97
N GLU A 214 -58.03 18.93 11.47
CA GLU A 214 -56.87 19.78 11.64
C GLU A 214 -55.87 19.15 12.63
N ARG A 215 -56.35 18.70 13.79
CA ARG A 215 -55.52 17.97 14.75
C ARG A 215 -55.02 16.65 14.20
N LEU A 216 -55.87 15.87 13.47
CA LEU A 216 -55.42 14.60 12.88
C LEU A 216 -54.30 14.78 11.84
N ASN A 217 -54.36 15.85 11.04
CA ASN A 217 -53.29 16.20 10.09
C ASN A 217 -51.98 16.50 10.82
N ALA A 218 -52.00 17.27 11.90
CA ALA A 218 -50.83 17.53 12.73
C ALA A 218 -50.29 16.23 13.37
N GLN A 219 -51.16 15.34 13.81
CA GLN A 219 -50.77 14.06 14.41
C GLN A 219 -50.09 13.13 13.40
N VAL A 220 -50.58 13.06 12.15
CA VAL A 220 -49.90 12.31 11.06
C VAL A 220 -48.54 12.88 10.78
N ALA A 221 -48.40 14.22 10.73
CA ALA A 221 -47.10 14.85 10.52
C ALA A 221 -46.12 14.54 11.67
N LEU A 222 -46.59 14.56 12.92
CA LEU A 222 -45.76 14.19 14.09
C LEU A 222 -45.29 12.75 14.01
N GLU A 223 -46.14 11.77 13.66
CA GLU A 223 -45.74 10.38 13.56
C GLU A 223 -44.69 10.18 12.44
N ASN A 224 -44.87 10.84 11.29
CA ASN A 224 -43.87 10.83 10.22
C ASN A 224 -42.52 11.46 10.66
N ALA A 225 -42.55 12.54 11.41
CA ALA A 225 -41.38 13.18 11.98
C ALA A 225 -40.64 12.25 12.98
N ARG A 226 -41.39 11.51 13.82
CA ARG A 226 -40.83 10.51 14.75
C ARG A 226 -40.06 9.39 14.00
N VAL A 227 -40.66 8.89 12.91
CA VAL A 227 -39.99 7.90 12.03
C VAL A 227 -38.68 8.47 11.44
N SER A 228 -38.73 9.72 10.95
CA SER A 228 -37.57 10.41 10.39
C SER A 228 -36.48 10.65 11.43
N ALA A 229 -36.83 11.07 12.63
CA ALA A 229 -35.90 11.26 13.75
C ALA A 229 -35.25 9.93 14.19
N GLY A 230 -36.02 8.84 14.22
CA GLY A 230 -35.50 7.49 14.48
C GLY A 230 -34.49 7.02 13.39
N SER A 231 -34.74 7.37 12.12
CA SER A 231 -33.82 7.10 11.03
C SER A 231 -32.55 7.93 11.15
N ALA A 232 -32.65 9.23 11.42
CA ALA A 232 -31.48 10.11 11.59
C ALA A 232 -30.60 9.67 12.78
N LYS A 233 -31.23 9.24 13.89
CA LYS A 233 -30.48 8.68 15.03
C LYS A 233 -29.64 7.45 14.62
N ARG A 234 -30.25 6.51 13.92
CA ARG A 234 -29.51 5.31 13.43
C ARG A 234 -28.42 5.65 12.44
N GLN A 235 -28.63 6.65 11.57
CA GLN A 235 -27.59 7.12 10.66
C GLN A 235 -26.39 7.70 11.42
N HIS A 236 -26.63 8.49 12.46
CA HIS A 236 -25.57 9.01 13.31
C HIS A 236 -24.82 7.89 14.05
N GLU A 237 -25.52 6.92 14.63
CA GLU A 237 -24.91 5.75 15.26
C GLU A 237 -24.01 4.97 14.28
N MET A 238 -24.48 4.76 13.04
CA MET A 238 -23.66 4.10 12.00
C MET A 238 -22.43 4.91 11.62
N ALA A 239 -22.54 6.24 11.52
CA ALA A 239 -21.40 7.11 11.24
C ALA A 239 -20.35 7.04 12.36
N MET A 240 -20.78 7.07 13.62
CA MET A 240 -19.88 6.90 14.77
C MET A 240 -19.17 5.52 14.75
N ILE A 241 -19.90 4.45 14.48
CA ILE A 241 -19.30 3.10 14.37
C ILE A 241 -18.26 3.06 13.25
N ALA A 242 -18.56 3.65 12.09
CA ALA A 242 -17.66 3.66 10.95
C ALA A 242 -16.35 4.41 11.24
N LEU A 243 -16.43 5.56 11.91
CA LEU A 243 -15.26 6.33 12.32
C LEU A 243 -14.47 5.63 13.43
N SER A 244 -15.15 5.14 14.46
CA SER A 244 -14.55 4.45 15.60
C SER A 244 -13.75 3.22 15.16
N ARG A 245 -14.30 2.42 14.22
CA ARG A 245 -13.59 1.27 13.64
C ARG A 245 -12.38 1.68 12.81
N MET A 246 -12.46 2.78 12.07
CA MET A 246 -11.35 3.29 11.28
C MET A 246 -10.18 3.75 12.16
N LEU A 247 -10.47 4.27 13.35
CA LEU A 247 -9.48 4.79 14.29
C LEU A 247 -9.08 3.77 15.38
N HIS A 248 -9.59 2.54 15.30
CA HIS A 248 -9.39 1.49 16.31
C HIS A 248 -9.81 1.92 17.73
N GLU A 249 -10.83 2.78 17.81
CA GLU A 249 -11.39 3.28 19.07
C GLU A 249 -12.74 2.63 19.40
N ARG A 250 -13.10 2.61 20.68
CA ARG A 250 -14.40 2.07 21.10
C ARG A 250 -15.56 3.01 20.79
N SER A 251 -15.34 4.30 20.95
CA SER A 251 -16.31 5.36 20.67
C SER A 251 -15.57 6.66 20.42
N VAL A 252 -15.96 7.36 19.36
CA VAL A 252 -15.36 8.66 18.97
C VAL A 252 -16.48 9.65 18.77
N THR A 253 -16.35 10.82 19.41
CA THR A 253 -17.16 12.02 19.12
C THR A 253 -16.28 13.06 18.45
N THR A 254 -16.84 13.84 17.52
CA THR A 254 -16.10 14.83 16.74
C THR A 254 -16.21 16.22 17.37
N ALA A 255 -15.06 16.94 17.44
CA ALA A 255 -14.99 18.30 17.94
C ALA A 255 -15.05 19.35 16.82
N SER A 256 -14.48 19.04 15.63
CA SER A 256 -14.40 20.00 14.52
C SER A 256 -15.74 20.12 13.81
N GLN A 257 -16.18 21.35 13.60
CA GLN A 257 -17.44 21.65 12.90
C GLN A 257 -17.26 21.70 11.38
N LEU A 258 -18.40 21.61 10.66
CA LEU A 258 -18.43 21.88 9.22
C LEU A 258 -18.05 23.35 8.97
N PHE A 259 -17.18 23.57 7.97
CA PHE A 259 -16.67 24.89 7.65
C PHE A 259 -16.83 25.23 6.16
N MET A 260 -16.79 26.51 5.87
CA MET A 260 -16.67 27.05 4.52
C MET A 260 -15.66 28.21 4.52
N LEU A 261 -14.80 28.24 3.51
CA LEU A 261 -13.83 29.32 3.36
C LEU A 261 -14.43 30.47 2.55
N PRO A 262 -14.14 31.72 2.93
CA PRO A 262 -14.64 32.87 2.18
C PRO A 262 -14.04 32.98 0.78
N ASN A 263 -12.78 32.58 0.62
CA ASN A 263 -12.04 32.65 -0.64
C ASN A 263 -11.72 31.24 -1.17
N GLN A 264 -11.93 31.06 -2.46
CA GLN A 264 -11.55 29.81 -3.14
C GLN A 264 -10.03 29.75 -3.40
N PRO A 265 -9.41 28.56 -3.40
CA PRO A 265 -8.02 28.41 -3.78
C PRO A 265 -7.83 28.69 -5.27
N SER A 266 -6.63 29.12 -5.64
CA SER A 266 -6.29 29.41 -7.05
C SER A 266 -6.14 28.12 -7.87
N LEU A 267 -7.02 27.89 -8.83
CA LEU A 267 -6.97 26.73 -9.73
C LEU A 267 -5.63 26.61 -10.49
N PRO A 268 -5.05 27.68 -11.08
CA PRO A 268 -3.75 27.58 -11.77
C PRO A 268 -2.62 27.09 -10.84
N ARG A 269 -2.60 27.55 -9.58
CA ARG A 269 -1.61 27.12 -8.59
C ARG A 269 -1.79 25.64 -8.26
N LEU A 270 -3.02 25.20 -8.04
CA LEU A 270 -3.31 23.79 -7.73
C LEU A 270 -2.96 22.89 -8.91
N SER A 271 -3.24 23.32 -10.15
CA SER A 271 -2.88 22.60 -11.36
C SER A 271 -1.36 22.43 -11.49
N GLN A 272 -0.59 23.48 -11.27
CA GLN A 272 0.87 23.41 -11.28
C GLN A 272 1.39 22.42 -10.23
N LEU A 273 0.89 22.48 -8.99
CA LEU A 273 1.29 21.58 -7.91
C LEU A 273 0.93 20.12 -8.25
N THR A 274 -0.26 19.87 -8.76
CA THR A 274 -0.70 18.52 -9.16
C THR A 274 0.21 17.96 -10.25
N MET A 275 0.50 18.71 -11.31
CA MET A 275 1.31 18.22 -12.43
C MET A 275 2.78 17.98 -12.06
N THR A 276 3.30 18.68 -11.04
CA THR A 276 4.71 18.55 -10.64
C THR A 276 4.93 17.59 -9.45
N GLN A 277 3.92 17.37 -8.59
CA GLN A 277 4.14 16.71 -7.30
C GLN A 277 3.19 15.53 -7.05
N HIS A 278 2.29 15.20 -8.00
CA HIS A 278 1.34 14.12 -7.76
C HIS A 278 2.04 12.76 -7.73
N PRO A 279 1.84 11.93 -6.66
CA PRO A 279 2.55 10.66 -6.50
C PRO A 279 2.30 9.69 -7.66
N ALA A 280 1.12 9.70 -8.29
CA ALA A 280 0.85 8.83 -9.44
C ALA A 280 1.78 9.13 -10.63
N LEU A 281 2.15 10.39 -10.85
CA LEU A 281 3.07 10.76 -11.93
C LEU A 281 4.50 10.34 -11.60
N ARG A 282 4.93 10.50 -10.34
CA ARG A 282 6.25 10.04 -9.87
C ARG A 282 6.35 8.53 -9.84
N LEU A 283 5.28 7.82 -9.49
CA LEU A 283 5.20 6.37 -9.60
C LEU A 283 5.42 5.90 -11.05
N LEU A 284 4.80 6.59 -12.01
CA LEU A 284 4.98 6.27 -13.42
C LEU A 284 6.37 6.67 -13.95
N GLU A 285 7.02 7.70 -13.40
CA GLU A 285 8.43 8.00 -13.64
C GLU A 285 9.32 6.85 -13.16
N ALA A 286 9.12 6.35 -11.94
CA ALA A 286 9.84 5.19 -11.45
C ALA A 286 9.63 3.95 -12.35
N LYS A 287 8.43 3.75 -12.90
CA LYS A 287 8.17 2.68 -13.89
C LYS A 287 8.87 2.91 -15.23
N GLU A 288 9.02 4.13 -15.68
CA GLU A 288 9.85 4.45 -16.86
C GLU A 288 11.31 4.11 -16.60
N ASP A 289 11.83 4.41 -15.39
CA ASP A 289 13.22 4.10 -15.01
C ASP A 289 13.45 2.58 -14.92
N GLN A 290 12.51 1.82 -14.34
CA GLN A 290 12.54 0.35 -14.34
C GLN A 290 12.60 -0.21 -15.77
N ALA A 291 11.72 0.27 -16.65
CA ALA A 291 11.67 -0.18 -18.05
C ALA A 291 12.94 0.20 -18.84
N SER A 292 13.51 1.37 -18.54
CA SER A 292 14.80 1.80 -19.10
C SER A 292 15.94 0.91 -18.63
N GLY A 293 15.98 0.59 -17.33
CA GLY A 293 16.92 -0.36 -16.76
C GLY A 293 16.82 -1.74 -17.41
N LEU A 294 15.59 -2.23 -17.63
CA LEU A 294 15.36 -3.52 -18.32
C LEU A 294 15.93 -3.52 -19.75
N ILE A 295 15.83 -2.41 -20.48
CA ILE A 295 16.47 -2.28 -21.81
C ILE A 295 17.97 -2.46 -21.69
N GLU A 296 18.62 -1.87 -20.69
CA GLU A 296 20.07 -1.98 -20.50
C GLU A 296 20.49 -3.39 -20.03
N VAL A 297 19.68 -4.07 -19.20
CA VAL A 297 19.87 -5.49 -18.85
C VAL A 297 19.86 -6.35 -20.11
N GLU A 298 18.85 -6.18 -20.97
CA GLU A 298 18.73 -6.99 -22.19
C GLU A 298 19.79 -6.65 -23.24
N LYS A 299 20.21 -5.39 -23.36
CA LYS A 299 21.39 -5.01 -24.17
C LYS A 299 22.69 -5.58 -23.60
N GLY A 300 22.82 -5.67 -22.27
CA GLY A 300 23.98 -6.27 -21.60
C GLY A 300 24.19 -7.73 -21.97
N ARG A 301 23.15 -8.46 -22.40
CA ARG A 301 23.23 -9.84 -22.90
C ARG A 301 24.01 -10.00 -24.21
N TYR A 302 24.29 -8.92 -24.92
CA TYR A 302 25.16 -8.91 -26.12
C TYR A 302 26.64 -8.62 -25.81
N LYS A 303 26.91 -8.09 -24.60
CA LYS A 303 28.26 -7.70 -24.20
C LYS A 303 28.99 -8.87 -23.56
N PRO A 304 30.34 -8.86 -23.58
CA PRO A 304 31.16 -9.84 -22.86
C PRO A 304 30.85 -9.86 -21.36
N THR A 305 31.07 -10.99 -20.72
CA THR A 305 31.12 -11.12 -19.27
C THR A 305 32.50 -11.56 -18.86
N VAL A 306 33.13 -10.87 -17.90
CA VAL A 306 34.43 -11.18 -17.32
C VAL A 306 34.22 -11.53 -15.84
N PHE A 307 34.80 -12.64 -15.42
CA PHE A 307 34.70 -13.10 -14.04
C PHE A 307 36.03 -13.70 -13.58
N LEU A 308 36.35 -13.51 -12.33
CA LEU A 308 37.38 -14.26 -11.63
C LEU A 308 36.74 -15.54 -11.07
N TYR A 309 37.51 -16.62 -11.13
CA TYR A 309 37.07 -17.85 -10.49
C TYR A 309 38.28 -18.50 -9.78
N GLY A 310 37.98 -19.21 -8.70
CA GLY A 310 38.96 -19.99 -7.96
C GLY A 310 38.36 -21.30 -7.47
N ASN A 311 39.18 -22.32 -7.38
CA ASN A 311 38.79 -23.58 -6.78
C ASN A 311 39.92 -24.02 -5.84
N TYR A 312 39.54 -24.54 -4.67
CA TYR A 312 40.42 -25.14 -3.70
C TYR A 312 39.85 -26.51 -3.30
N THR A 313 40.63 -27.60 -3.53
CA THR A 313 40.24 -28.96 -3.17
C THR A 313 40.46 -29.14 -1.68
N LEU A 314 39.36 -29.34 -0.93
CA LEU A 314 39.39 -29.56 0.51
C LEU A 314 39.66 -31.04 0.84
N TYR A 315 39.11 -31.92 0.03
CA TYR A 315 39.25 -33.37 0.14
C TYR A 315 38.98 -34.02 -1.21
N GLU A 316 39.77 -35.01 -1.52
CA GLU A 316 39.59 -35.91 -2.66
C GLU A 316 40.15 -37.27 -2.30
N ASP A 317 39.46 -38.35 -2.67
CA ASP A 317 39.96 -39.70 -2.47
C ASP A 317 41.21 -39.97 -3.33
N ASP A 318 42.02 -40.91 -2.85
CA ASP A 318 43.27 -41.28 -3.52
C ASP A 318 43.01 -41.75 -4.96
N SER A 319 43.44 -40.94 -5.90
CA SER A 319 43.41 -41.26 -7.32
C SER A 319 44.71 -40.81 -7.98
N LEU A 320 44.99 -41.31 -9.17
CA LEU A 320 46.11 -40.84 -9.93
C LEU A 320 45.92 -39.34 -10.30
N PHE A 321 44.69 -38.92 -10.43
CA PHE A 321 44.33 -37.53 -10.71
C PHE A 321 44.58 -36.63 -9.49
N SER A 322 44.26 -37.08 -8.27
CA SER A 322 44.50 -36.28 -7.05
C SER A 322 45.99 -36.01 -6.80
N LYS A 323 46.90 -36.87 -7.36
CA LYS A 323 48.36 -36.69 -7.24
C LYS A 323 48.96 -35.73 -8.29
N VAL A 324 48.19 -35.40 -9.34
CA VAL A 324 48.65 -34.59 -10.46
C VAL A 324 47.90 -33.25 -10.54
N GLU A 325 46.63 -33.22 -10.08
CA GLU A 325 45.81 -32.01 -10.05
C GLU A 325 46.30 -31.08 -8.92
N PRO A 326 46.51 -29.77 -9.19
CA PRO A 326 46.90 -28.84 -8.12
C PRO A 326 45.73 -28.63 -7.14
N ASP A 327 46.07 -28.55 -5.84
CA ASP A 327 45.05 -28.33 -4.75
C ASP A 327 44.24 -27.04 -4.95
N TRP A 328 44.75 -26.06 -5.66
CA TRP A 328 44.08 -24.83 -5.94
C TRP A 328 44.37 -24.30 -7.34
N MET A 329 43.33 -23.61 -7.86
CA MET A 329 43.50 -22.87 -9.12
C MET A 329 42.75 -21.52 -9.00
N VAL A 330 43.31 -20.50 -9.63
CA VAL A 330 42.69 -19.18 -9.82
C VAL A 330 42.80 -18.78 -11.26
N GLY A 331 41.74 -18.25 -11.83
CA GLY A 331 41.71 -17.87 -13.22
C GLY A 331 40.78 -16.71 -13.52
N VAL A 332 40.92 -16.16 -14.72
CA VAL A 332 40.03 -15.15 -15.30
C VAL A 332 39.29 -15.81 -16.46
N GLY A 333 37.97 -15.80 -16.37
CA GLY A 333 37.11 -16.28 -17.45
C GLY A 333 36.49 -15.11 -18.23
N VAL A 334 36.47 -15.23 -19.57
CA VAL A 334 35.76 -14.30 -20.45
C VAL A 334 34.76 -15.07 -21.29
N LYS A 335 33.48 -14.68 -21.19
CA LYS A 335 32.40 -15.28 -21.97
C LYS A 335 31.86 -14.24 -22.95
N VAL A 336 32.00 -14.48 -24.26
CA VAL A 336 31.45 -13.63 -25.32
C VAL A 336 30.31 -14.38 -26.02
N PRO A 337 29.06 -13.92 -25.88
CA PRO A 337 27.91 -14.60 -26.46
C PRO A 337 27.76 -14.24 -27.95
N LEU A 338 28.29 -15.07 -28.88
CA LEU A 338 28.20 -14.83 -30.32
C LEU A 338 26.82 -15.18 -30.87
N LEU A 339 26.29 -16.36 -30.57
CA LEU A 339 24.95 -16.84 -30.97
C LEU A 339 24.24 -17.41 -29.77
N SER A 340 22.95 -17.04 -29.61
CA SER A 340 22.15 -17.52 -28.50
C SER A 340 20.71 -17.80 -28.99
N ARG A 341 20.10 -18.85 -28.45
CA ARG A 341 18.69 -19.19 -28.69
C ARG A 341 17.71 -18.42 -27.81
N ASP A 342 18.20 -17.47 -26.98
CA ASP A 342 17.42 -16.79 -25.92
C ASP A 342 16.48 -15.68 -26.45
N GLY A 343 16.38 -15.48 -27.77
CA GLY A 343 15.51 -14.45 -28.35
C GLY A 343 15.90 -13.01 -27.96
N ARG A 344 17.18 -12.72 -27.85
CA ARG A 344 17.72 -11.43 -27.34
C ARG A 344 17.11 -10.19 -28.00
N SER A 345 16.99 -10.19 -29.34
CA SER A 345 16.41 -9.05 -30.07
C SER A 345 14.93 -8.82 -29.70
N GLY A 346 14.15 -9.89 -29.57
CA GLY A 346 12.76 -9.82 -29.14
C GLY A 346 12.63 -9.27 -27.71
N LYS A 347 13.51 -9.68 -26.80
CA LYS A 347 13.54 -9.18 -25.42
C LYS A 347 13.86 -7.69 -25.34
N VAL A 348 14.84 -7.21 -26.11
CA VAL A 348 15.14 -5.77 -26.21
C VAL A 348 13.93 -5.01 -26.77
N GLN A 349 13.26 -5.56 -27.80
CA GLN A 349 12.07 -4.92 -28.36
C GLN A 349 10.90 -4.92 -27.36
N ALA A 350 10.71 -5.99 -26.60
CA ALA A 350 9.69 -6.08 -25.54
C ALA A 350 9.97 -5.03 -24.44
N ALA A 351 11.22 -4.89 -23.99
CA ALA A 351 11.60 -3.89 -23.00
C ALA A 351 11.37 -2.45 -23.52
N LYS A 352 11.67 -2.17 -24.79
CA LYS A 352 11.36 -0.87 -25.41
C LYS A 352 9.85 -0.61 -25.45
N SER A 353 9.05 -1.63 -25.75
CA SER A 353 7.59 -1.51 -25.74
C SER A 353 7.05 -1.25 -24.32
N ALA A 354 7.64 -1.87 -23.29
CA ALA A 354 7.30 -1.59 -21.89
C ALA A 354 7.59 -0.14 -21.51
N LEU A 355 8.72 0.43 -21.93
CA LEU A 355 9.04 1.85 -21.74
C LEU A 355 8.01 2.76 -22.41
N LEU A 356 7.66 2.47 -23.66
CA LEU A 356 6.64 3.26 -24.37
C LEU A 356 5.26 3.13 -23.71
N GLN A 357 4.90 1.95 -23.22
CA GLN A 357 3.68 1.74 -22.46
C GLN A 357 3.66 2.62 -21.20
N ALA A 358 4.75 2.65 -20.40
CA ALA A 358 4.85 3.49 -19.22
C ALA A 358 4.67 4.98 -19.57
N ARG A 359 5.31 5.46 -20.65
CA ARG A 359 5.18 6.84 -21.12
C ARG A 359 3.76 7.21 -21.55
N TYR A 360 3.09 6.35 -22.32
CA TYR A 360 1.71 6.61 -22.72
C TYR A 360 0.75 6.56 -21.52
N THR A 361 0.98 5.64 -20.58
CA THR A 361 0.19 5.60 -19.33
C THR A 361 0.39 6.87 -18.52
N LYS A 362 1.63 7.40 -18.43
CA LYS A 362 1.91 8.67 -17.74
C LYS A 362 1.20 9.84 -18.43
N ALA A 363 1.26 9.92 -19.76
CA ALA A 363 0.57 10.98 -20.51
C ALA A 363 -0.95 10.92 -20.32
N GLN A 364 -1.54 9.71 -20.33
CA GLN A 364 -2.96 9.52 -20.04
C GLN A 364 -3.29 9.94 -18.60
N THR A 365 -2.47 9.53 -17.62
CA THR A 365 -2.67 9.89 -16.21
C THR A 365 -2.58 11.41 -15.99
N GLN A 366 -1.73 12.12 -16.72
CA GLN A 366 -1.68 13.59 -16.67
C GLN A 366 -2.99 14.23 -17.14
N GLN A 367 -3.59 13.71 -18.21
CA GLN A 367 -4.89 14.18 -18.71
C GLN A 367 -6.01 13.88 -17.70
N ASP A 368 -6.03 12.66 -17.15
CA ASP A 368 -7.03 12.23 -16.18
C ASP A 368 -6.95 13.06 -14.89
N LEU A 369 -5.74 13.35 -14.40
CA LEU A 369 -5.52 14.20 -13.23
C LEU A 369 -5.94 15.66 -13.49
N SER A 370 -5.69 16.18 -14.69
CA SER A 370 -6.15 17.52 -15.07
C SER A 370 -7.67 17.60 -15.05
N LEU A 371 -8.34 16.63 -15.66
CA LEU A 371 -9.80 16.53 -15.67
C LEU A 371 -10.37 16.37 -14.25
N LEU A 372 -9.77 15.49 -13.44
CA LEU A 372 -10.19 15.25 -12.05
C LEU A 372 -10.07 16.51 -11.19
N LEU A 373 -8.98 17.27 -11.38
CA LEU A 373 -8.77 18.55 -10.70
C LEU A 373 -9.84 19.57 -11.08
N ASP A 374 -10.10 19.75 -12.37
CA ASP A 374 -11.11 20.68 -12.88
C ASP A 374 -12.52 20.30 -12.37
N GLN A 375 -12.87 19.02 -12.41
CA GLN A 375 -14.15 18.52 -11.89
C GLN A 375 -14.27 18.78 -10.37
N SER A 376 -13.23 18.46 -9.60
CA SER A 376 -13.22 18.67 -8.15
C SER A 376 -13.32 20.15 -7.79
N TYR A 377 -12.67 21.02 -8.56
CA TYR A 377 -12.76 22.46 -8.37
C TYR A 377 -14.17 22.99 -8.64
N ARG A 378 -14.80 22.55 -9.73
CA ARG A 378 -16.19 22.94 -10.06
C ARG A 378 -17.20 22.40 -9.04
N GLN A 379 -16.99 21.20 -8.53
CA GLN A 379 -17.81 20.65 -7.43
C GLN A 379 -17.68 21.49 -6.15
N LEU A 380 -16.48 21.98 -5.84
CA LEU A 380 -16.27 22.88 -4.71
C LEU A 380 -17.02 24.20 -4.90
N GLN A 381 -16.92 24.81 -6.10
CA GLN A 381 -17.66 26.05 -6.44
C GLN A 381 -19.17 25.84 -6.29
N GLN A 382 -19.69 24.78 -6.89
CA GLN A 382 -21.12 24.46 -6.83
C GLN A 382 -21.59 24.27 -5.37
N ALA A 383 -20.85 23.53 -4.55
CA ALA A 383 -21.21 23.31 -3.16
C ALA A 383 -21.17 24.61 -2.33
N GLN A 384 -20.24 25.54 -2.65
CA GLN A 384 -20.19 26.84 -2.02
C GLN A 384 -21.38 27.74 -2.41
N GLU A 385 -21.68 27.83 -3.70
CA GLU A 385 -22.82 28.60 -4.22
C GLU A 385 -24.15 28.09 -3.65
N GLU A 386 -24.33 26.76 -3.62
CA GLU A 386 -25.51 26.12 -3.04
C GLU A 386 -25.66 26.45 -1.55
N ALA A 387 -24.58 26.31 -0.77
CA ALA A 387 -24.60 26.62 0.66
C ALA A 387 -24.92 28.08 0.95
N VAL A 388 -24.41 29.02 0.13
CA VAL A 388 -24.70 30.46 0.24
C VAL A 388 -26.17 30.73 -0.10
N ALA A 389 -26.68 30.17 -1.18
CA ALA A 389 -28.09 30.33 -1.58
C ALA A 389 -29.06 29.78 -0.51
N LEU A 390 -28.69 28.67 0.13
CA LEU A 390 -29.49 28.08 1.18
C LEU A 390 -29.53 28.90 2.48
N ASN A 391 -28.57 29.79 2.74
CA ASN A 391 -28.67 30.75 3.85
C ASN A 391 -29.87 31.70 3.67
N THR A 392 -30.07 32.23 2.47
CA THR A 392 -31.24 33.07 2.15
C THR A 392 -32.54 32.28 2.25
N SER A 393 -32.54 31.05 1.70
CA SER A 393 -33.71 30.17 1.79
C SER A 393 -34.05 29.82 3.24
N LEU A 394 -33.07 29.65 4.12
CA LEU A 394 -33.29 29.39 5.56
C LEU A 394 -33.99 30.58 6.22
N SER A 395 -33.47 31.80 6.04
CA SER A 395 -34.10 33.00 6.63
C SER A 395 -35.52 33.20 6.16
N LEU A 396 -35.80 32.92 4.88
CA LEU A 396 -37.17 33.01 4.34
C LEU A 396 -38.09 31.91 4.90
N ALA A 397 -37.55 30.69 5.09
CA ALA A 397 -38.34 29.60 5.68
C ALA A 397 -38.65 29.83 7.17
N GLU A 398 -37.71 30.38 7.93
CA GLU A 398 -37.91 30.77 9.33
C GLU A 398 -38.97 31.85 9.45
N GLU A 399 -38.91 32.89 8.64
CA GLU A 399 -39.92 33.95 8.67
C GLU A 399 -41.31 33.45 8.21
N ASN A 400 -41.37 32.59 7.18
CA ASN A 400 -42.62 31.97 6.76
C ASN A 400 -43.26 31.13 7.88
N LEU A 401 -42.50 30.32 8.59
CA LEU A 401 -43.02 29.58 9.73
C LEU A 401 -43.54 30.50 10.81
N ARG A 402 -42.78 31.54 11.17
CA ARG A 402 -43.19 32.53 12.17
C ARG A 402 -44.53 33.19 11.80
N LEU A 403 -44.71 33.60 10.55
CA LEU A 403 -45.96 34.23 10.07
C LEU A 403 -47.12 33.23 10.05
N ARG A 404 -46.89 31.98 9.64
CA ARG A 404 -47.90 30.92 9.65
C ARG A 404 -48.37 30.57 11.08
N GLU A 405 -47.44 30.58 12.02
CA GLU A 405 -47.76 30.33 13.44
C GLU A 405 -48.64 31.45 14.03
N ILE A 406 -48.33 32.71 13.74
CA ILE A 406 -49.17 33.85 14.17
C ILE A 406 -50.56 33.76 13.52
N ALA A 407 -50.61 33.49 12.20
CA ALA A 407 -51.90 33.38 11.49
C ALA A 407 -52.75 32.22 12.01
N PHE A 408 -52.15 31.07 12.31
CA PHE A 408 -52.84 29.92 12.90
C PHE A 408 -53.42 30.27 14.27
N ASN A 409 -52.66 30.93 15.15
CA ASN A 409 -53.10 31.35 16.48
C ASN A 409 -54.25 32.39 16.42
N GLN A 410 -54.40 33.10 15.31
CA GLN A 410 -55.50 34.06 15.06
C GLN A 410 -56.68 33.46 14.29
N GLY A 411 -56.62 32.15 13.98
CA GLY A 411 -57.66 31.48 13.18
C GLY A 411 -57.66 31.85 11.70
N LEU A 412 -56.59 32.49 11.18
CA LEU A 412 -56.44 32.97 9.79
C LEU A 412 -55.68 31.98 8.87
N SER A 413 -55.16 30.90 9.42
CA SER A 413 -54.44 29.86 8.70
C SER A 413 -54.82 28.48 9.23
N THR A 414 -54.68 27.44 8.39
CA THR A 414 -55.00 26.05 8.77
C THR A 414 -53.81 25.40 9.50
N SER A 415 -54.06 24.33 10.23
CA SER A 415 -53.00 23.51 10.85
C SER A 415 -52.03 22.94 9.79
N ILE A 416 -52.55 22.56 8.61
CA ILE A 416 -51.72 22.02 7.52
C ILE A 416 -50.75 23.07 7.00
N ASP A 417 -51.16 24.34 6.88
CA ASP A 417 -50.26 25.43 6.43
C ASP A 417 -49.06 25.63 7.38
N ARG A 418 -49.31 25.52 8.71
CA ARG A 418 -48.25 25.63 9.71
C ARG A 418 -47.34 24.41 9.65
N VAL A 419 -47.90 23.18 9.54
CA VAL A 419 -47.13 21.94 9.40
C VAL A 419 -46.25 21.98 8.15
N ASP A 420 -46.77 22.41 7.01
CA ASP A 420 -46.03 22.53 5.75
C ASP A 420 -44.86 23.53 5.88
N ALA A 421 -45.08 24.65 6.58
CA ALA A 421 -44.01 25.63 6.82
C ALA A 421 -42.91 25.04 7.72
N GLU A 422 -43.24 24.27 8.74
CA GLU A 422 -42.33 23.57 9.64
C GLU A 422 -41.53 22.52 8.88
N LEU A 423 -42.17 21.68 8.08
CA LEU A 423 -41.53 20.68 7.24
C LEU A 423 -40.56 21.32 6.22
N LYS A 424 -40.97 22.45 5.62
CA LYS A 424 -40.12 23.21 4.69
C LYS A 424 -38.88 23.76 5.37
N LEU A 425 -39.01 24.31 6.58
CA LEU A 425 -37.86 24.78 7.37
C LEU A 425 -36.89 23.64 7.67
N SER A 426 -37.38 22.49 8.14
CA SER A 426 -36.57 21.31 8.40
C SER A 426 -35.89 20.79 7.15
N ALA A 427 -36.56 20.82 5.98
CA ALA A 427 -35.97 20.42 4.71
C ALA A 427 -34.84 21.35 4.28
N VAL A 428 -35.03 22.68 4.42
CA VAL A 428 -33.99 23.68 4.08
C VAL A 428 -32.78 23.55 5.00
N LYS A 429 -32.97 23.35 6.31
CA LYS A 429 -31.89 23.07 7.27
C LYS A 429 -31.09 21.82 6.87
N THR A 430 -31.78 20.74 6.52
CA THR A 430 -31.16 19.49 6.06
C THR A 430 -30.35 19.68 4.78
N GLN A 431 -30.91 20.42 3.80
CA GLN A 431 -30.22 20.73 2.55
C GLN A 431 -28.96 21.58 2.79
N GLN A 432 -29.04 22.58 3.68
CA GLN A 432 -27.89 23.42 4.03
C GLN A 432 -26.76 22.61 4.67
N LEU A 433 -27.07 21.72 5.61
CA LEU A 433 -26.09 20.82 6.23
C LEU A 433 -25.45 19.91 5.20
N GLY A 434 -26.24 19.35 4.28
CA GLY A 434 -25.75 18.56 3.16
C GLY A 434 -24.83 19.33 2.21
N ALA A 435 -25.16 20.61 1.89
CA ALA A 435 -24.32 21.45 1.06
C ALA A 435 -22.98 21.78 1.73
N LYS A 436 -23.00 22.14 3.01
CA LYS A 436 -21.75 22.37 3.79
C LYS A 436 -20.88 21.10 3.86
N TYR A 437 -21.48 19.93 4.04
CA TYR A 437 -20.74 18.66 4.04
C TYR A 437 -20.11 18.38 2.68
N ARG A 438 -20.86 18.52 1.57
CA ARG A 438 -20.31 18.40 0.22
C ARG A 438 -19.17 19.39 -0.04
N TYR A 439 -19.26 20.62 0.49
CA TYR A 439 -18.17 21.59 0.39
C TYR A 439 -16.88 21.07 1.05
N VAL A 440 -16.96 20.56 2.30
CA VAL A 440 -15.80 20.02 3.03
C VAL A 440 -15.19 18.83 2.30
N GLN A 441 -16.01 17.90 1.78
CA GLN A 441 -15.56 16.76 1.00
C GLN A 441 -14.84 17.20 -0.30
N SER A 442 -15.45 18.12 -1.05
CA SER A 442 -14.87 18.63 -2.31
C SER A 442 -13.56 19.38 -2.06
N TYR A 443 -13.49 20.16 -0.97
CA TYR A 443 -12.28 20.85 -0.56
C TYR A 443 -11.16 19.87 -0.17
N ALA A 444 -11.47 18.84 0.62
CA ALA A 444 -10.53 17.81 1.00
C ALA A 444 -9.98 17.05 -0.21
N ARG A 445 -10.87 16.68 -1.15
CA ARG A 445 -10.47 16.02 -2.41
C ARG A 445 -9.53 16.90 -3.23
N LEU A 446 -9.84 18.18 -3.37
CA LEU A 446 -9.02 19.13 -4.08
C LEU A 446 -7.62 19.28 -3.44
N MET A 447 -7.56 19.38 -2.11
CA MET A 447 -6.31 19.44 -1.34
C MET A 447 -5.51 18.12 -1.46
N SER A 448 -6.18 16.98 -1.46
CA SER A 448 -5.55 15.67 -1.66
C SER A 448 -4.92 15.55 -3.05
N ILE A 449 -5.64 15.91 -4.12
CA ILE A 449 -5.11 15.86 -5.48
C ILE A 449 -3.90 16.78 -5.64
N SER A 450 -3.95 17.99 -5.09
CA SER A 450 -2.86 18.97 -5.20
C SER A 450 -1.72 18.79 -4.19
N GLY A 451 -1.85 17.83 -3.24
CA GLY A 451 -0.82 17.57 -2.21
C GLY A 451 -0.79 18.58 -1.07
N GLN A 452 -1.87 19.32 -0.86
CA GLN A 452 -1.98 20.38 0.15
C GLN A 452 -2.77 19.90 1.39
N LEU A 453 -2.44 18.69 1.92
CA LEU A 453 -3.14 18.11 3.07
C LEU A 453 -2.98 19.00 4.33
N ASP A 454 -1.78 19.55 4.53
CA ASP A 454 -1.48 20.40 5.67
C ASP A 454 -2.30 21.70 5.66
N ASP A 455 -2.62 22.22 4.47
CA ASP A 455 -3.50 23.38 4.32
C ASP A 455 -4.91 23.07 4.81
N PHE A 456 -5.45 21.89 4.50
CA PHE A 456 -6.72 21.44 5.04
C PHE A 456 -6.67 21.32 6.57
N ILE A 457 -5.66 20.60 7.10
CA ILE A 457 -5.48 20.37 8.54
C ILE A 457 -5.32 21.69 9.29
N GLY A 458 -4.51 22.62 8.77
CA GLY A 458 -4.31 23.94 9.37
C GLY A 458 -5.57 24.81 9.43
N ARG A 459 -6.54 24.57 8.54
CA ARG A 459 -7.83 25.26 8.54
C ARG A 459 -8.80 24.69 9.57
N THR A 460 -8.80 23.37 9.75
CA THR A 460 -9.66 22.72 10.75
C THR A 460 -9.29 23.07 12.19
N ASN A 461 -8.05 23.52 12.45
CA ASN A 461 -7.58 23.94 13.77
C ASN A 461 -7.89 25.41 14.11
N LYS A 462 -8.27 26.21 13.13
CA LYS A 462 -8.56 27.66 13.32
C LYS A 462 -10.05 27.96 13.52
N LEU A 463 -10.86 26.95 13.41
CA LEU A 463 -12.34 27.00 13.52
C LEU A 463 -12.79 26.30 14.79
#